data_28f94738e4600d59ec9e6fa4923eb62a
#
_entry.id   28f94738e4600d59ec9e6fa4923eb62a
#
_cell.length_a   1.000
_cell.length_b   1.000
_cell.length_c   1.000
_cell.angle_alpha   90.00
_cell.angle_beta   90.00
_cell.angle_gamma   90.00
#
_symmetry.space_group_name_H-M   'P 1'
#
loop_
_entity.id
_entity.type
_entity.pdbx_description
1 polymer ?
#
loop_
_entity_poly.entity_id
_entity_poly.type
_entity_poly.pdbx_seq_one_letter_code
_entity_poly.pdbx_strand_id
1 'polypeptide(L)'
;MTKHLKKKRKNLLLYVATMVAGCLAIILFTYQKFQSPVIKAGQAVEKKYSAMPVPTLYIHGWHGNERSTDQLIESAENEKGAKKVLKVKVSPQGATTYLGKWNSDVKHPLIQVVFENNEAEIPDEAGWLKTITEELRQRYGISRINIVSHSMGGPVTLFWALNLRDKNSPRLQKFVPIAGPFDGVIFTDDVPNQNRIKENGEPVWKNAAYQSYYEKRDDFPRGVSVLNIYGNLEDGTNSDYLVTNASARSLRWLIKDRVEYYDEKMIKGPMAQHSKLHENKQVDRLVNDFLFD
;
A
#
# COMPACT_ATOMS: atom_id res chain seq x y z
N MET A 1 -25.03 -58.07 -43.73
CA MET A 1 -25.69 -57.14 -42.79
C MET A 1 -26.79 -56.42 -43.55
N THR A 2 -28.04 -56.73 -43.26
CA THR A 2 -29.22 -56.35 -44.04
C THR A 2 -29.47 -54.81 -43.95
N LYS A 3 -30.00 -54.24 -45.05
CA LYS A 3 -30.37 -52.81 -45.16
C LYS A 3 -31.18 -52.32 -43.93
N HIS A 4 -31.98 -53.21 -43.33
CA HIS A 4 -32.79 -52.91 -42.16
C HIS A 4 -31.99 -52.63 -40.86
N LEU A 5 -30.88 -53.31 -40.63
CA LEU A 5 -29.99 -53.10 -39.51
C LEU A 5 -29.20 -51.78 -39.63
N LYS A 6 -28.82 -51.41 -40.84
CA LYS A 6 -28.16 -50.08 -41.07
C LYS A 6 -29.12 -48.91 -40.80
N LYS A 7 -30.41 -49.05 -41.19
CA LYS A 7 -31.43 -48.02 -40.93
C LYS A 7 -31.75 -47.89 -39.43
N LYS A 8 -31.86 -48.99 -38.67
CA LYS A 8 -32.04 -48.96 -37.23
C LYS A 8 -30.86 -48.31 -36.49
N ARG A 9 -29.60 -48.59 -36.89
CA ARG A 9 -28.42 -47.99 -36.32
C ARG A 9 -28.36 -46.47 -36.60
N LYS A 10 -28.72 -46.02 -37.79
CA LYS A 10 -28.73 -44.61 -38.15
C LYS A 10 -29.79 -43.83 -37.35
N ASN A 11 -31.00 -44.43 -37.15
CA ASN A 11 -32.04 -43.83 -36.35
C ASN A 11 -31.66 -43.76 -34.86
N LEU A 12 -31.00 -44.78 -34.34
CA LEU A 12 -30.51 -44.81 -32.96
C LEU A 12 -29.43 -43.75 -32.72
N LEU A 13 -28.46 -43.61 -33.66
CA LEU A 13 -27.43 -42.55 -33.60
C LEU A 13 -28.03 -41.15 -33.64
N LEU A 14 -29.07 -40.95 -34.48
CA LEU A 14 -29.77 -39.67 -34.57
C LEU A 14 -30.51 -39.36 -33.26
N TYR A 15 -31.14 -40.37 -32.65
CA TYR A 15 -31.84 -40.20 -31.37
C TYR A 15 -30.91 -39.91 -30.22
N VAL A 16 -29.74 -40.56 -30.16
CA VAL A 16 -28.71 -40.27 -29.17
C VAL A 16 -28.11 -38.86 -29.36
N ALA A 17 -27.86 -38.46 -30.59
CA ALA A 17 -27.35 -37.12 -30.89
C ALA A 17 -28.34 -36.00 -30.47
N THR A 18 -29.65 -36.18 -30.71
CA THR A 18 -30.67 -35.20 -30.29
C THR A 18 -30.83 -35.15 -28.76
N MET A 19 -30.74 -36.30 -28.07
CA MET A 19 -30.78 -36.35 -26.60
C MET A 19 -29.56 -35.64 -25.99
N VAL A 20 -28.35 -35.86 -26.53
CA VAL A 20 -27.11 -35.17 -26.07
C VAL A 20 -27.18 -33.67 -26.31
N ALA A 21 -27.69 -33.26 -27.48
CA ALA A 21 -27.87 -31.84 -27.78
C ALA A 21 -28.89 -31.17 -26.83
N GLY A 22 -29.98 -31.86 -26.50
CA GLY A 22 -30.99 -31.40 -25.54
C GLY A 22 -30.40 -31.26 -24.13
N CYS A 23 -29.64 -32.25 -23.67
CA CYS A 23 -28.96 -32.19 -22.36
C CYS A 23 -27.94 -31.04 -22.29
N LEU A 24 -27.16 -30.83 -23.36
CA LEU A 24 -26.21 -29.71 -23.43
C LEU A 24 -26.92 -28.34 -23.43
N ALA A 25 -28.06 -28.22 -24.12
CA ALA A 25 -28.85 -26.98 -24.10
C ALA A 25 -29.45 -26.70 -22.72
N ILE A 26 -29.92 -27.72 -22.00
CA ILE A 26 -30.42 -27.60 -20.60
C ILE A 26 -29.27 -27.20 -19.66
N ILE A 27 -28.10 -27.81 -19.81
CA ILE A 27 -26.92 -27.48 -18.99
C ILE A 27 -26.44 -26.02 -19.26
N LEU A 28 -26.42 -25.60 -20.50
CA LEU A 28 -26.09 -24.22 -20.88
C LEU A 28 -27.13 -23.22 -20.35
N PHE A 29 -28.42 -23.55 -20.44
CA PHE A 29 -29.49 -22.69 -19.95
C PHE A 29 -29.50 -22.59 -18.41
N THR A 30 -29.24 -23.68 -17.70
CA THR A 30 -29.09 -23.68 -16.25
C THR A 30 -27.84 -22.96 -15.83
N TYR A 31 -26.71 -23.15 -16.53
CA TYR A 31 -25.47 -22.43 -16.30
C TYR A 31 -25.64 -20.92 -16.49
N GLN A 32 -26.31 -20.47 -17.57
CA GLN A 32 -26.62 -19.05 -17.79
C GLN A 32 -27.60 -18.50 -16.75
N LYS A 33 -28.57 -19.29 -16.27
CA LYS A 33 -29.54 -18.87 -15.25
C LYS A 33 -28.89 -18.74 -13.85
N PHE A 34 -27.90 -19.58 -13.53
CA PHE A 34 -27.16 -19.53 -12.26
C PHE A 34 -26.08 -18.44 -12.27
N GLN A 35 -25.54 -18.02 -13.42
CA GLN A 35 -24.55 -16.96 -13.50
C GLN A 35 -25.12 -15.53 -13.32
N SER A 36 -26.45 -15.35 -13.37
CA SER A 36 -26.96 -14.02 -13.69
C SER A 36 -27.14 -13.02 -12.54
N PRO A 37 -27.54 -13.34 -11.30
CA PRO A 37 -27.71 -12.26 -10.31
C PRO A 37 -26.46 -12.00 -9.43
N VAL A 38 -25.71 -13.04 -9.05
CA VAL A 38 -24.58 -12.90 -8.12
C VAL A 38 -23.37 -12.28 -8.80
N ILE A 39 -23.07 -12.69 -10.05
CA ILE A 39 -21.92 -12.13 -10.81
C ILE A 39 -22.19 -10.69 -11.23
N LYS A 40 -23.42 -10.35 -11.66
CA LYS A 40 -23.80 -8.97 -11.98
C LYS A 40 -23.81 -8.07 -10.74
N ALA A 41 -24.27 -8.58 -9.60
CA ALA A 41 -24.20 -7.85 -8.33
C ALA A 41 -22.74 -7.67 -7.88
N GLY A 42 -21.89 -8.68 -7.99
CA GLY A 42 -20.46 -8.61 -7.70
C GLY A 42 -19.75 -7.59 -8.61
N GLN A 43 -20.00 -7.61 -9.91
CA GLN A 43 -19.43 -6.64 -10.87
C GLN A 43 -19.95 -5.22 -10.65
N ALA A 44 -21.22 -5.02 -10.27
CA ALA A 44 -21.77 -3.72 -9.95
C ALA A 44 -21.17 -3.17 -8.65
N VAL A 45 -20.98 -4.02 -7.65
CA VAL A 45 -20.31 -3.67 -6.40
C VAL A 45 -18.83 -3.31 -6.67
N GLU A 46 -18.11 -4.13 -7.43
CA GLU A 46 -16.71 -3.87 -7.80
C GLU A 46 -16.57 -2.59 -8.63
N LYS A 47 -17.46 -2.34 -9.59
CA LYS A 47 -17.50 -1.10 -10.36
C LYS A 47 -17.81 0.12 -9.48
N LYS A 48 -18.67 -0.02 -8.49
CA LYS A 48 -18.97 1.04 -7.51
C LYS A 48 -17.73 1.36 -6.66
N TYR A 49 -17.02 0.34 -6.17
CA TYR A 49 -15.79 0.53 -5.40
C TYR A 49 -14.62 1.04 -6.26
N SER A 50 -14.54 0.68 -7.54
CA SER A 50 -13.51 1.18 -8.46
C SER A 50 -13.68 2.65 -8.83
N ALA A 51 -14.91 3.19 -8.73
CA ALA A 51 -15.20 4.60 -8.97
C ALA A 51 -14.95 5.51 -7.76
N MET A 52 -14.72 4.93 -6.56
CA MET A 52 -14.44 5.70 -5.35
C MET A 52 -13.06 6.37 -5.42
N PRO A 53 -12.92 7.62 -4.95
CA PRO A 53 -11.63 8.26 -4.85
C PRO A 53 -10.69 7.47 -3.94
N VAL A 54 -9.40 7.51 -4.23
CA VAL A 54 -8.36 6.81 -3.46
C VAL A 54 -7.82 7.78 -2.42
N PRO A 55 -8.09 7.57 -1.13
CA PRO A 55 -7.53 8.43 -0.10
C PRO A 55 -6.04 8.18 0.09
N THR A 56 -5.33 9.24 0.48
CA THR A 56 -3.94 9.16 0.93
C THR A 56 -3.89 9.27 2.45
N LEU A 57 -3.33 8.26 3.09
CA LEU A 57 -3.07 8.25 4.53
C LEU A 57 -1.70 8.86 4.80
N TYR A 58 -1.60 9.79 5.74
CA TYR A 58 -0.37 10.40 6.20
C TYR A 58 -0.03 9.91 7.59
N ILE A 59 1.13 9.26 7.76
CA ILE A 59 1.55 8.57 8.98
C ILE A 59 2.86 9.17 9.48
N HIS A 60 2.89 9.61 10.73
CA HIS A 60 4.10 10.14 11.38
C HIS A 60 5.06 9.01 11.83
N GLY A 61 6.24 9.38 12.29
CA GLY A 61 7.23 8.49 12.88
C GLY A 61 7.23 8.50 14.41
N TRP A 62 8.24 7.85 14.98
CA TRP A 62 8.48 7.77 16.41
C TRP A 62 8.62 9.16 17.03
N HIS A 63 8.05 9.39 18.21
CA HIS A 63 7.88 10.70 18.86
C HIS A 63 7.11 11.74 18.01
N GLY A 64 6.56 11.32 16.88
CA GLY A 64 5.80 12.20 16.01
C GLY A 64 4.40 12.52 16.53
N ASN A 65 3.74 13.42 15.86
CA ASN A 65 2.35 13.81 16.12
C ASN A 65 1.77 14.41 14.83
N GLU A 66 0.58 15.00 14.91
CA GLU A 66 -0.07 15.60 13.75
C GLU A 66 0.79 16.65 13.01
N ARG A 67 1.64 17.42 13.72
CA ARG A 67 2.52 18.43 13.09
C ARG A 67 3.52 17.80 12.11
N SER A 68 3.92 16.55 12.35
CA SER A 68 4.85 15.84 11.46
C SER A 68 4.32 15.58 10.05
N THR A 69 3.02 15.78 9.83
CA THR A 69 2.38 15.57 8.52
C THR A 69 1.57 16.78 8.04
N ASP A 70 1.41 17.81 8.87
CA ASP A 70 0.58 18.98 8.54
C ASP A 70 1.07 19.69 7.29
N GLN A 71 2.38 19.97 7.14
CA GLN A 71 2.89 20.69 5.98
C GLN A 71 2.67 19.90 4.66
N LEU A 72 2.92 18.60 4.67
CA LEU A 72 2.67 17.74 3.50
C LEU A 72 1.19 17.78 3.09
N ILE A 73 0.28 17.75 4.06
CA ILE A 73 -1.16 17.82 3.85
C ILE A 73 -1.55 19.21 3.32
N GLU A 74 -1.09 20.27 3.95
CA GLU A 74 -1.36 21.66 3.55
C GLU A 74 -0.84 21.94 2.13
N SER A 75 0.36 21.44 1.78
CA SER A 75 0.90 21.57 0.43
C SER A 75 0.00 20.86 -0.59
N ALA A 76 -0.46 19.66 -0.30
CA ALA A 76 -1.37 18.93 -1.18
C ALA A 76 -2.74 19.65 -1.34
N GLU A 77 -3.27 20.24 -0.26
CA GLU A 77 -4.49 21.03 -0.31
C GLU A 77 -4.33 22.28 -1.20
N ASN A 78 -3.21 22.99 -1.03
CA ASN A 78 -2.96 24.24 -1.75
C ASN A 78 -2.57 24.06 -3.21
N GLU A 79 -1.81 23.02 -3.54
CA GLU A 79 -1.20 22.84 -4.86
C GLU A 79 -1.97 21.89 -5.77
N LYS A 80 -2.65 20.90 -5.22
CA LYS A 80 -3.34 19.83 -5.99
C LYS A 80 -4.85 19.76 -5.77
N GLY A 81 -5.41 20.69 -4.99
CA GLY A 81 -6.84 20.70 -4.66
C GLY A 81 -7.28 19.47 -3.87
N ALA A 82 -6.35 18.85 -3.17
CA ALA A 82 -6.66 17.77 -2.23
C ALA A 82 -7.42 18.32 -1.01
N LYS A 83 -8.02 17.46 -0.20
CA LYS A 83 -8.74 17.91 1.00
C LYS A 83 -8.59 16.90 2.14
N LYS A 84 -8.16 17.38 3.31
CA LYS A 84 -8.19 16.58 4.54
C LYS A 84 -9.65 16.38 4.97
N VAL A 85 -10.14 15.15 4.78
CA VAL A 85 -11.52 14.77 5.09
C VAL A 85 -11.65 14.10 6.45
N LEU A 86 -10.60 13.39 6.89
CA LEU A 86 -10.57 12.70 8.17
C LEU A 86 -9.23 12.89 8.87
N LYS A 87 -9.29 12.94 10.20
CA LYS A 87 -8.19 12.67 11.10
C LYS A 87 -8.56 11.44 11.93
N VAL A 88 -7.70 10.44 11.96
CA VAL A 88 -7.86 9.23 12.75
C VAL A 88 -6.86 9.26 13.89
N LYS A 89 -7.34 9.32 15.13
CA LYS A 89 -6.52 9.19 16.33
C LYS A 89 -6.63 7.77 16.86
N VAL A 90 -5.50 7.20 17.25
CA VAL A 90 -5.43 5.87 17.86
C VAL A 90 -4.93 6.02 19.27
N SER A 91 -5.74 5.60 20.24
CA SER A 91 -5.34 5.60 21.65
C SER A 91 -4.23 4.61 21.94
N PRO A 92 -3.53 4.71 23.09
CA PRO A 92 -2.51 3.72 23.48
C PRO A 92 -3.02 2.27 23.54
N GLN A 93 -4.34 2.07 23.71
CA GLN A 93 -4.98 0.76 23.72
C GLN A 93 -5.47 0.31 22.34
N GLY A 94 -5.18 1.08 21.27
CA GLY A 94 -5.56 0.77 19.90
C GLY A 94 -7.00 1.18 19.50
N ALA A 95 -7.73 1.91 20.37
CA ALA A 95 -9.06 2.40 20.02
C ALA A 95 -8.96 3.58 19.05
N THR A 96 -9.74 3.52 17.97
CA THR A 96 -9.75 4.52 16.90
C THR A 96 -10.82 5.59 17.12
N THR A 97 -10.47 6.85 16.92
CA THR A 97 -11.40 7.99 16.91
C THR A 97 -11.30 8.72 15.58
N TYR A 98 -12.42 8.86 14.89
CA TYR A 98 -12.52 9.53 13.60
C TYR A 98 -13.05 10.94 13.76
N LEU A 99 -12.27 11.93 13.36
CA LEU A 99 -12.63 13.35 13.35
C LEU A 99 -12.76 13.83 11.90
N GLY A 100 -13.83 14.56 11.59
CA GLY A 100 -14.14 15.01 10.24
C GLY A 100 -15.28 14.22 9.61
N LYS A 101 -15.44 14.35 8.31
CA LYS A 101 -16.52 13.68 7.55
C LYS A 101 -15.98 13.18 6.22
N TRP A 102 -16.14 11.87 5.98
CA TRP A 102 -15.85 11.30 4.68
C TRP A 102 -16.76 11.93 3.59
N ASN A 103 -16.13 12.27 2.45
CA ASN A 103 -16.86 12.76 1.28
C ASN A 103 -16.26 12.12 0.01
N SER A 104 -17.07 11.30 -0.65
CA SER A 104 -16.69 10.61 -1.90
C SER A 104 -16.59 11.54 -3.12
N ASP A 105 -17.07 12.78 -3.03
CA ASP A 105 -17.00 13.76 -4.13
C ASP A 105 -15.66 14.50 -4.15
N VAL A 106 -14.88 14.37 -3.08
CA VAL A 106 -13.52 14.91 -3.03
C VAL A 106 -12.60 14.06 -3.91
N LYS A 107 -12.00 14.68 -4.92
CA LYS A 107 -11.14 13.99 -5.90
C LYS A 107 -9.91 13.36 -5.24
N HIS A 108 -9.28 14.08 -4.34
CA HIS A 108 -8.05 13.68 -3.63
C HIS A 108 -8.26 13.79 -2.11
N PRO A 109 -8.97 12.83 -1.48
CA PRO A 109 -9.21 12.86 -0.04
C PRO A 109 -7.93 12.49 0.73
N LEU A 110 -7.63 13.26 1.78
CA LEU A 110 -6.49 13.03 2.65
C LEU A 110 -7.00 12.60 4.03
N ILE A 111 -6.29 11.66 4.64
CA ILE A 111 -6.55 11.12 5.97
C ILE A 111 -5.28 11.25 6.80
N GLN A 112 -5.34 12.04 7.86
CA GLN A 112 -4.24 12.15 8.80
C GLN A 112 -4.36 11.09 9.89
N VAL A 113 -3.32 10.27 10.08
CA VAL A 113 -3.25 9.25 11.13
C VAL A 113 -2.35 9.72 12.24
N VAL A 114 -2.84 9.65 13.48
CA VAL A 114 -2.10 10.07 14.69
C VAL A 114 -2.16 8.95 15.72
N PHE A 115 -1.01 8.38 16.04
CA PHE A 115 -0.84 7.42 17.13
C PHE A 115 -0.56 8.20 18.43
N GLU A 116 -1.46 8.12 19.42
CA GLU A 116 -1.29 8.85 20.70
C GLU A 116 -0.16 8.25 21.55
N ASN A 117 0.06 6.93 21.48
CA ASN A 117 1.31 6.31 21.92
C ASN A 117 2.31 6.33 20.77
N ASN A 118 3.01 7.42 20.60
CA ASN A 118 3.97 7.65 19.52
C ASN A 118 5.37 7.06 19.80
N GLU A 119 5.49 6.25 20.83
CA GLU A 119 6.67 5.47 21.22
C GLU A 119 6.39 3.96 21.13
N ALA A 120 5.24 3.56 20.57
CA ALA A 120 4.90 2.16 20.41
C ALA A 120 5.85 1.45 19.44
N GLU A 121 5.94 0.15 19.57
CA GLU A 121 6.75 -0.69 18.69
C GLU A 121 6.10 -0.81 17.30
N ILE A 122 6.91 -1.06 16.27
CA ILE A 122 6.46 -1.20 14.87
C ILE A 122 5.30 -2.20 14.72
N PRO A 123 5.32 -3.40 15.33
CA PRO A 123 4.20 -4.35 15.23
C PRO A 123 2.88 -3.82 15.78
N ASP A 124 2.91 -3.04 16.86
CA ASP A 124 1.71 -2.48 17.49
C ASP A 124 1.10 -1.39 16.59
N GLU A 125 1.89 -0.43 16.12
CA GLU A 125 1.43 0.59 15.19
C GLU A 125 0.94 -0.02 13.86
N ALA A 126 1.60 -1.06 13.37
CA ALA A 126 1.15 -1.79 12.18
C ALA A 126 -0.20 -2.52 12.42
N GLY A 127 -0.41 -3.04 13.62
CA GLY A 127 -1.70 -3.59 14.07
C GLY A 127 -2.80 -2.52 14.08
N TRP A 128 -2.49 -1.33 14.55
CA TRP A 128 -3.41 -0.19 14.52
C TRP A 128 -3.68 0.27 13.08
N LEU A 129 -2.66 0.30 12.22
CA LEU A 129 -2.84 0.60 10.80
C LEU A 129 -3.75 -0.43 10.10
N LYS A 130 -3.63 -1.71 10.45
CA LYS A 130 -4.55 -2.75 9.99
C LYS A 130 -5.99 -2.40 10.38
N THR A 131 -6.23 -2.12 11.66
CA THR A 131 -7.56 -1.73 12.16
C THR A 131 -8.11 -0.53 11.41
N ILE A 132 -7.33 0.55 11.27
CA ILE A 132 -7.73 1.75 10.52
C ILE A 132 -8.15 1.39 9.09
N THR A 133 -7.31 0.65 8.37
CA THR A 133 -7.55 0.36 6.96
C THR A 133 -8.78 -0.53 6.75
N GLU A 134 -9.02 -1.48 7.63
CA GLU A 134 -10.23 -2.31 7.62
C GLU A 134 -11.49 -1.52 7.96
N GLU A 135 -11.43 -0.63 8.97
CA GLU A 135 -12.55 0.26 9.30
C GLU A 135 -12.86 1.26 8.19
N LEU A 136 -11.85 1.82 7.52
CA LEU A 136 -12.05 2.67 6.35
C LEU A 136 -12.80 1.92 5.24
N ARG A 137 -12.44 0.66 5.02
CA ARG A 137 -13.17 -0.20 4.06
C ARG A 137 -14.60 -0.49 4.52
N GLN A 138 -14.79 -0.86 5.77
CA GLN A 138 -16.11 -1.23 6.30
C GLN A 138 -17.06 -0.04 6.37
N ARG A 139 -16.58 1.11 6.87
CA ARG A 139 -17.42 2.30 7.10
C ARG A 139 -17.70 3.08 5.83
N TYR A 140 -16.71 3.17 4.92
CA TYR A 140 -16.76 4.10 3.78
C TYR A 140 -16.62 3.41 2.43
N GLY A 141 -16.45 2.08 2.38
CA GLY A 141 -16.28 1.33 1.15
C GLY A 141 -14.93 1.56 0.45
N ILE A 142 -13.92 2.07 1.17
CA ILE A 142 -12.60 2.37 0.63
C ILE A 142 -11.88 1.06 0.30
N SER A 143 -11.69 0.77 -0.98
CA SER A 143 -11.05 -0.47 -1.45
C SER A 143 -9.60 -0.28 -1.87
N ARG A 144 -9.13 0.98 -1.97
CA ARG A 144 -7.78 1.36 -2.41
C ARG A 144 -7.29 2.52 -1.56
N ILE A 145 -6.01 2.52 -1.24
CA ILE A 145 -5.36 3.58 -0.46
C ILE A 145 -3.98 3.91 -1.01
N ASN A 146 -3.53 5.12 -0.80
CA ASN A 146 -2.13 5.52 -0.84
C ASN A 146 -1.64 5.77 0.58
N ILE A 147 -0.34 5.59 0.82
CA ILE A 147 0.29 5.90 2.12
C ILE A 147 1.51 6.77 1.89
N VAL A 148 1.56 7.89 2.60
CA VAL A 148 2.76 8.72 2.81
C VAL A 148 3.16 8.55 4.26
N SER A 149 4.40 8.25 4.52
CA SER A 149 4.89 8.02 5.88
C SER A 149 6.24 8.68 6.11
N HIS A 150 6.48 9.15 7.32
CA HIS A 150 7.76 9.69 7.74
C HIS A 150 8.43 8.76 8.75
N SER A 151 9.75 8.58 8.63
CA SER A 151 10.57 7.87 9.60
C SER A 151 10.03 6.45 9.90
N MET A 152 9.81 6.08 11.17
CA MET A 152 9.28 4.79 11.60
C MET A 152 7.94 4.43 10.95
N GLY A 153 7.12 5.41 10.52
CA GLY A 153 5.91 5.15 9.76
C GLY A 153 6.16 4.37 8.46
N GLY A 154 7.38 4.43 7.89
CA GLY A 154 7.82 3.62 6.75
C GLY A 154 7.89 2.12 7.09
N PRO A 155 8.72 1.70 8.05
CA PRO A 155 8.73 0.33 8.58
C PRO A 155 7.37 -0.16 9.08
N VAL A 156 6.56 0.68 9.73
CA VAL A 156 5.17 0.36 10.15
C VAL A 156 4.33 -0.03 8.94
N THR A 157 4.38 0.77 7.87
CA THR A 157 3.67 0.49 6.62
C THR A 157 4.19 -0.79 5.96
N LEU A 158 5.51 -1.00 5.94
CA LEU A 158 6.13 -2.20 5.39
C LEU A 158 5.73 -3.44 6.18
N PHE A 159 5.78 -3.40 7.51
CA PHE A 159 5.38 -4.51 8.37
C PHE A 159 3.91 -4.87 8.18
N TRP A 160 3.02 -3.87 8.14
CA TRP A 160 1.62 -4.08 7.81
C TRP A 160 1.45 -4.75 6.44
N ALA A 161 2.17 -4.27 5.43
CA ALA A 161 2.07 -4.78 4.07
C ALA A 161 2.55 -6.23 3.93
N LEU A 162 3.56 -6.63 4.70
CA LEU A 162 4.17 -7.97 4.67
C LEU A 162 3.46 -8.99 5.56
N ASN A 163 2.93 -8.56 6.72
CA ASN A 163 2.53 -9.51 7.77
C ASN A 163 1.04 -9.46 8.11
N LEU A 164 0.36 -8.33 7.91
CA LEU A 164 -0.96 -8.11 8.50
C LEU A 164 -2.08 -7.92 7.47
N ARG A 165 -1.75 -7.73 6.19
CA ARG A 165 -2.77 -7.57 5.15
C ARG A 165 -3.45 -8.89 4.85
N ASP A 166 -4.74 -8.80 4.61
CA ASP A 166 -5.57 -9.92 4.17
C ASP A 166 -6.61 -9.46 3.11
N LYS A 167 -7.59 -10.32 2.81
CA LYS A 167 -8.68 -10.03 1.87
C LYS A 167 -9.58 -8.84 2.27
N ASN A 168 -9.57 -8.45 3.54
CA ASN A 168 -10.35 -7.33 4.06
C ASN A 168 -9.58 -6.01 3.98
N SER A 169 -8.28 -6.06 3.79
CA SER A 169 -7.44 -4.88 3.65
C SER A 169 -7.68 -4.18 2.31
N PRO A 170 -7.72 -2.84 2.24
CA PRO A 170 -7.69 -2.10 1.00
C PRO A 170 -6.40 -2.41 0.20
N ARG A 171 -6.49 -2.30 -1.12
CA ARG A 171 -5.30 -2.43 -1.98
C ARG A 171 -4.42 -1.19 -1.79
N LEU A 172 -3.16 -1.39 -1.43
CA LEU A 172 -2.15 -0.34 -1.47
C LEU A 172 -1.80 -0.03 -2.94
N GLN A 173 -1.98 1.23 -3.38
CA GLN A 173 -1.65 1.65 -4.74
C GLN A 173 -0.34 2.40 -4.82
N LYS A 174 -0.15 3.41 -3.96
CA LYS A 174 1.08 4.19 -3.91
C LYS A 174 1.63 4.20 -2.49
N PHE A 175 2.94 4.09 -2.36
CA PHE A 175 3.64 4.18 -1.08
C PHE A 175 4.81 5.15 -1.19
N VAL A 176 4.80 6.17 -0.34
CA VAL A 176 5.83 7.20 -0.28
C VAL A 176 6.44 7.24 1.12
N PRO A 177 7.48 6.44 1.39
CA PRO A 177 8.25 6.60 2.60
C PRO A 177 9.21 7.79 2.46
N ILE A 178 9.26 8.63 3.50
CA ILE A 178 10.17 9.75 3.65
C ILE A 178 11.06 9.44 4.84
N ALA A 179 12.36 9.34 4.64
CA ALA A 179 13.36 9.01 5.68
C ALA A 179 13.07 7.71 6.42
N GLY A 180 12.58 6.68 5.74
CA GLY A 180 12.24 5.38 6.37
C GLY A 180 13.49 4.57 6.74
N PRO A 181 13.68 4.19 8.03
CA PRO A 181 14.80 3.38 8.49
C PRO A 181 14.50 1.89 8.29
N PHE A 182 14.70 1.36 7.09
CA PHE A 182 14.36 -0.04 6.80
C PHE A 182 15.42 -1.03 7.28
N ASP A 183 16.69 -0.61 7.42
CA ASP A 183 17.80 -1.44 7.86
C ASP A 183 18.63 -0.72 8.93
N GLY A 184 17.95 -0.24 9.98
CA GLY A 184 18.55 0.36 11.15
C GLY A 184 18.48 1.88 11.24
N VAL A 185 18.73 2.35 12.46
CA VAL A 185 18.73 3.77 12.88
C VAL A 185 20.09 4.07 13.52
N ILE A 186 20.70 5.21 13.17
CA ILE A 186 21.95 5.69 13.78
C ILE A 186 21.72 5.83 15.30
N PHE A 187 22.75 5.51 16.06
CA PHE A 187 22.76 5.42 17.56
C PHE A 187 22.02 4.22 18.16
N THR A 188 21.37 3.40 17.33
CA THR A 188 20.69 2.17 17.79
C THR A 188 21.37 0.93 17.22
N ASP A 189 21.23 0.71 15.94
CA ASP A 189 21.65 -0.51 15.25
C ASP A 189 22.21 -0.26 13.83
N ASP A 190 22.51 0.99 13.52
CA ASP A 190 23.22 1.40 12.30
C ASP A 190 24.32 2.39 12.61
N VAL A 191 25.38 2.41 11.79
CA VAL A 191 26.53 3.30 11.92
C VAL A 191 26.82 3.92 10.57
N PRO A 192 27.00 5.27 10.50
CA PRO A 192 27.32 5.97 9.27
C PRO A 192 28.50 5.34 8.52
N ASN A 193 28.33 5.15 7.21
CA ASN A 193 29.34 4.61 6.28
C ASN A 193 29.78 3.16 6.50
N GLN A 194 29.20 2.42 7.47
CA GLN A 194 29.50 1.00 7.61
C GLN A 194 28.68 0.14 6.63
N ASN A 195 27.39 0.36 6.54
CA ASN A 195 26.56 -0.33 5.57
C ASN A 195 26.64 0.32 4.19
N ARG A 196 26.47 -0.48 3.15
CA ARG A 196 26.49 -0.05 1.74
C ARG A 196 25.46 -0.82 0.94
N ILE A 197 24.97 -0.21 -0.13
CA ILE A 197 24.11 -0.87 -1.11
C ILE A 197 25.00 -1.37 -2.26
N LYS A 198 24.90 -2.67 -2.56
CA LYS A 198 25.55 -3.30 -3.71
C LYS A 198 24.91 -2.78 -5.02
N GLU A 199 25.57 -3.02 -6.15
CA GLU A 199 25.05 -2.66 -7.49
C GLU A 199 23.67 -3.24 -7.79
N ASN A 200 23.39 -4.46 -7.32
CA ASN A 200 22.09 -5.12 -7.45
C ASN A 200 20.99 -4.55 -6.52
N GLY A 201 21.34 -3.59 -5.64
CA GLY A 201 20.44 -2.97 -4.67
C GLY A 201 20.39 -3.65 -3.30
N GLU A 202 21.12 -4.76 -3.10
CA GLU A 202 21.16 -5.48 -1.84
C GLU A 202 22.03 -4.74 -0.81
N PRO A 203 21.57 -4.56 0.45
CA PRO A 203 22.45 -4.07 1.52
C PRO A 203 23.51 -5.11 1.88
N VAL A 204 24.72 -4.65 2.17
CA VAL A 204 25.83 -5.54 2.58
C VAL A 204 25.53 -6.13 3.95
N TRP A 205 25.05 -5.33 4.88
CA TRP A 205 24.62 -5.73 6.20
C TRP A 205 23.11 -5.72 6.28
N LYS A 206 22.56 -6.61 7.08
CA LYS A 206 21.13 -6.77 7.32
C LYS A 206 20.93 -6.94 8.82
N ASN A 207 20.31 -5.96 9.47
CA ASN A 207 19.96 -6.14 10.89
C ASN A 207 18.81 -7.17 11.06
N ALA A 208 18.48 -7.51 12.28
CA ALA A 208 17.49 -8.55 12.56
C ALA A 208 16.09 -8.18 12.03
N ALA A 209 15.70 -6.90 12.14
CA ALA A 209 14.42 -6.41 11.64
C ALA A 209 14.36 -6.51 10.11
N TYR A 210 15.39 -6.05 9.42
CA TYR A 210 15.50 -6.16 7.98
C TYR A 210 15.46 -7.62 7.50
N GLN A 211 16.17 -8.52 8.20
CA GLN A 211 16.15 -9.93 7.85
C GLN A 211 14.74 -10.53 7.95
N SER A 212 13.95 -10.14 8.95
CA SER A 212 12.54 -10.56 9.06
C SER A 212 11.67 -10.05 7.90
N TYR A 213 11.89 -8.81 7.45
CA TYR A 213 11.23 -8.29 6.25
C TYR A 213 11.65 -9.04 4.99
N TYR A 214 12.95 -9.38 4.88
CA TYR A 214 13.46 -10.10 3.71
C TYR A 214 12.86 -11.50 3.58
N GLU A 215 12.65 -12.21 4.68
CA GLU A 215 11.99 -13.52 4.71
C GLU A 215 10.54 -13.45 4.24
N LYS A 216 9.87 -12.32 4.45
CA LYS A 216 8.47 -12.07 4.10
C LYS A 216 8.29 -11.26 2.80
N ARG A 217 9.36 -10.89 2.10
CA ARG A 217 9.30 -9.97 0.94
C ARG A 217 8.34 -10.40 -0.16
N ASP A 218 8.13 -11.71 -0.31
CA ASP A 218 7.20 -12.25 -1.31
C ASP A 218 5.72 -12.01 -0.97
N ASP A 219 5.41 -11.62 0.26
CA ASP A 219 4.06 -11.23 0.70
C ASP A 219 3.75 -9.75 0.42
N PHE A 220 4.75 -8.94 0.02
CA PHE A 220 4.49 -7.55 -0.36
C PHE A 220 3.49 -7.49 -1.53
N PRO A 221 2.46 -6.61 -1.47
CA PRO A 221 1.41 -6.55 -2.50
C PRO A 221 1.98 -6.19 -3.88
N ARG A 222 1.45 -6.85 -4.92
CA ARG A 222 1.83 -6.56 -6.31
C ARG A 222 1.17 -5.30 -6.84
N GLY A 223 1.82 -4.64 -7.80
CA GLY A 223 1.27 -3.48 -8.51
C GLY A 223 1.19 -2.23 -7.65
N VAL A 224 2.10 -2.08 -6.69
CA VAL A 224 2.29 -0.86 -5.90
C VAL A 224 3.29 0.03 -6.60
N SER A 225 3.02 1.34 -6.71
CA SER A 225 4.01 2.32 -7.12
C SER A 225 4.68 2.93 -5.88
N VAL A 226 6.01 3.00 -5.87
CA VAL A 226 6.78 3.46 -4.71
C VAL A 226 7.69 4.61 -5.08
N LEU A 227 7.67 5.67 -4.28
CA LEU A 227 8.64 6.77 -4.32
C LEU A 227 9.34 6.85 -2.95
N ASN A 228 10.59 6.42 -2.87
CA ASN A 228 11.39 6.46 -1.66
C ASN A 228 12.18 7.77 -1.59
N ILE A 229 11.91 8.60 -0.59
CA ILE A 229 12.58 9.88 -0.38
C ILE A 229 13.47 9.79 0.85
N TYR A 230 14.74 10.17 0.72
CA TYR A 230 15.70 10.13 1.82
C TYR A 230 16.66 11.33 1.79
N GLY A 231 17.28 11.61 2.91
CA GLY A 231 18.13 12.77 3.10
C GLY A 231 19.63 12.45 3.13
N ASN A 232 20.44 13.43 2.70
CA ASN A 232 21.88 13.44 2.89
C ASN A 232 22.31 14.86 3.28
N LEU A 233 22.83 15.03 4.49
CA LEU A 233 23.31 16.31 5.00
C LEU A 233 24.57 16.84 4.30
N GLU A 234 25.25 15.99 3.51
CA GLU A 234 26.52 16.28 2.84
C GLU A 234 27.66 16.64 3.84
N ASP A 235 27.54 16.15 5.07
CA ASP A 235 28.52 16.31 6.16
C ASP A 235 29.53 15.15 6.24
N GLY A 236 29.50 14.24 5.26
CA GLY A 236 30.36 13.04 5.20
C GLY A 236 29.76 11.79 5.86
N THR A 237 28.64 11.90 6.56
CA THR A 237 27.97 10.73 7.19
C THR A 237 27.14 9.91 6.22
N ASN A 238 26.79 10.44 5.03
CA ASN A 238 25.84 9.83 4.10
C ASN A 238 24.51 9.48 4.76
N SER A 239 23.96 10.42 5.52
CA SER A 239 22.72 10.26 6.30
C SER A 239 21.95 11.57 6.38
N ASP A 240 20.73 11.49 6.92
CA ASP A 240 19.93 12.62 7.35
C ASP A 240 20.09 12.95 8.85
N TYR A 241 21.13 12.44 9.51
CA TYR A 241 21.44 12.43 10.92
C TYR A 241 20.92 11.18 11.69
N LEU A 242 19.74 10.66 11.38
CA LEU A 242 19.15 9.47 12.05
C LEU A 242 19.12 8.24 11.15
N VAL A 243 18.96 8.41 9.86
CA VAL A 243 18.84 7.29 8.90
C VAL A 243 19.96 7.42 7.86
N THR A 244 20.76 6.37 7.73
CA THR A 244 21.77 6.31 6.68
C THR A 244 21.12 6.14 5.31
N ASN A 245 21.78 6.62 4.26
CA ASN A 245 21.33 6.38 2.90
C ASN A 245 21.25 4.89 2.57
N ALA A 246 22.10 4.06 3.18
CA ALA A 246 22.05 2.62 3.03
C ALA A 246 20.79 2.02 3.64
N SER A 247 20.45 2.42 4.88
CA SER A 247 19.23 1.98 5.55
C SER A 247 17.97 2.37 4.76
N ALA A 248 17.84 3.64 4.37
CA ALA A 248 16.68 4.11 3.60
C ALA A 248 16.54 3.41 2.25
N ARG A 249 17.64 3.19 1.54
CA ARG A 249 17.65 2.59 0.18
C ARG A 249 17.51 1.07 0.17
N SER A 250 17.72 0.42 1.31
CA SER A 250 17.57 -1.03 1.44
C SER A 250 16.15 -1.51 1.11
N LEU A 251 15.12 -0.65 1.25
CA LEU A 251 13.74 -0.92 0.84
C LEU A 251 13.65 -1.49 -0.58
N ARG A 252 14.43 -0.94 -1.52
CA ARG A 252 14.39 -1.39 -2.91
C ARG A 252 14.62 -2.88 -3.05
N TRP A 253 15.60 -3.44 -2.33
CA TRP A 253 15.92 -4.87 -2.40
C TRP A 253 14.79 -5.76 -1.90
N LEU A 254 14.01 -5.29 -0.92
CA LEU A 254 12.88 -6.03 -0.37
C LEU A 254 11.70 -6.13 -1.34
N ILE A 255 11.43 -5.07 -2.11
CA ILE A 255 10.14 -4.95 -2.81
C ILE A 255 10.25 -4.84 -4.33
N LYS A 256 11.45 -4.68 -4.92
CA LYS A 256 11.65 -4.38 -6.35
C LYS A 256 10.97 -5.38 -7.30
N ASP A 257 10.90 -6.64 -6.93
CA ASP A 257 10.33 -7.70 -7.76
C ASP A 257 8.79 -7.81 -7.62
N ARG A 258 8.20 -6.96 -6.77
CA ARG A 258 6.76 -6.94 -6.45
C ARG A 258 6.07 -5.67 -6.90
N VAL A 259 6.80 -4.56 -6.99
CA VAL A 259 6.25 -3.24 -7.33
C VAL A 259 6.11 -3.04 -8.83
N GLU A 260 5.14 -2.24 -9.24
CA GLU A 260 4.96 -1.84 -10.63
C GLU A 260 5.92 -0.72 -11.02
N TYR A 261 6.20 0.16 -10.07
CA TYR A 261 7.11 1.29 -10.24
C TYR A 261 7.89 1.53 -8.95
N TYR A 262 9.18 1.83 -9.07
CA TYR A 262 10.05 2.21 -7.95
C TYR A 262 11.00 3.32 -8.37
N ASP A 263 10.97 4.42 -7.66
CA ASP A 263 11.93 5.53 -7.81
C ASP A 263 12.48 5.96 -6.44
N GLU A 264 13.69 6.55 -6.45
CA GLU A 264 14.39 7.07 -5.28
C GLU A 264 14.75 8.53 -5.50
N LYS A 265 14.51 9.37 -4.50
CA LYS A 265 14.90 10.78 -4.52
C LYS A 265 15.71 11.13 -3.27
N MET A 266 16.96 11.49 -3.49
CA MET A 266 17.83 11.99 -2.43
C MET A 266 17.70 13.51 -2.31
N ILE A 267 17.34 13.98 -1.14
CA ILE A 267 17.39 15.41 -0.76
C ILE A 267 18.77 15.67 -0.17
N LYS A 268 19.35 16.81 -0.48
CA LYS A 268 20.72 17.16 -0.08
C LYS A 268 20.81 18.45 0.69
N GLY A 269 21.84 18.55 1.54
CA GLY A 269 22.17 19.74 2.30
C GLY A 269 21.37 19.91 3.60
N PRO A 270 21.39 21.10 4.23
CA PRO A 270 20.86 21.30 5.60
C PRO A 270 19.36 21.02 5.76
N MET A 271 18.58 21.14 4.68
CA MET A 271 17.14 20.83 4.68
C MET A 271 16.86 19.34 4.46
N ALA A 272 17.89 18.51 4.33
CA ALA A 272 17.79 17.06 4.29
C ALA A 272 17.88 16.40 5.67
N GLN A 273 17.94 17.20 6.75
CA GLN A 273 17.93 16.69 8.11
C GLN A 273 16.60 15.96 8.40
N HIS A 274 16.67 14.87 9.12
CA HIS A 274 15.60 13.89 9.32
C HIS A 274 14.21 14.51 9.53
N SER A 275 14.07 15.36 10.55
CA SER A 275 12.79 16.01 10.85
C SER A 275 12.44 17.13 9.87
N LYS A 276 13.44 17.74 9.21
CA LYS A 276 13.18 18.80 8.22
C LYS A 276 12.68 18.26 6.89
N LEU A 277 12.83 16.97 6.62
CA LEU A 277 12.34 16.37 5.37
C LEU A 277 10.83 16.47 5.23
N HIS A 278 10.07 16.34 6.32
CA HIS A 278 8.61 16.49 6.27
C HIS A 278 8.14 17.97 6.30
N GLU A 279 9.09 18.91 6.36
CA GLU A 279 8.87 20.37 6.27
C GLU A 279 9.57 20.97 5.04
N ASN A 280 9.96 20.13 4.08
CA ASN A 280 10.75 20.53 2.93
C ASN A 280 9.89 20.69 1.67
N LYS A 281 9.82 21.91 1.12
CA LYS A 281 9.04 22.22 -0.09
C LYS A 281 9.43 21.39 -1.33
N GLN A 282 10.68 20.90 -1.41
CA GLN A 282 11.07 20.01 -2.48
C GLN A 282 10.45 18.62 -2.29
N VAL A 283 10.40 18.15 -1.05
CA VAL A 283 9.70 16.90 -0.68
C VAL A 283 8.21 17.03 -0.95
N ASP A 284 7.59 18.14 -0.55
CA ASP A 284 6.16 18.41 -0.80
C ASP A 284 5.82 18.24 -2.30
N ARG A 285 6.59 18.90 -3.18
CA ARG A 285 6.39 18.78 -4.63
C ARG A 285 6.56 17.35 -5.15
N LEU A 286 7.64 16.65 -4.74
CA LEU A 286 7.87 15.26 -5.15
C LEU A 286 6.73 14.33 -4.74
N VAL A 287 6.22 14.49 -3.52
CA VAL A 287 5.07 13.73 -3.01
C VAL A 287 3.81 14.05 -3.80
N ASN A 288 3.53 15.34 -3.98
CA ASN A 288 2.33 15.81 -4.68
C ASN A 288 2.31 15.37 -6.14
N ASP A 289 3.42 15.52 -6.87
CA ASP A 289 3.52 15.11 -8.28
C ASP A 289 3.37 13.58 -8.40
N PHE A 290 4.01 12.82 -7.52
CA PHE A 290 3.88 11.37 -7.55
C PHE A 290 2.46 10.88 -7.22
N LEU A 291 1.78 11.52 -6.29
CA LEU A 291 0.45 11.08 -5.86
C LEU A 291 -0.67 11.48 -6.84
N PHE A 292 -0.59 12.68 -7.41
CA PHE A 292 -1.75 13.33 -8.03
C PHE A 292 -1.62 13.61 -9.53
N ASP A 293 -0.42 13.50 -10.08
CA ASP A 293 -0.16 13.59 -11.52
C ASP A 293 -0.01 12.18 -12.12
#